data_fb212fd41421c75a1e29a6c4445a0575
#
_entry.id   fb212fd41421c75a1e29a6c4445a0575
#
_cell.length_a   1.000
_cell.length_b   1.000
_cell.length_c   1.000
_cell.angle_alpha   90.00
_cell.angle_beta   90.00
_cell.angle_gamma   90.00
#
_symmetry.space_group_name_H-M   'P 1'
#
loop_
_entity.id
_entity.type
_entity.pdbx_description
1 polymer ?
#
loop_
_entity_poly.entity_id
_entity_poly.type
_entity_poly.pdbx_seq_one_letter_code
_entity_poly.pdbx_strand_id
1 'polypeptide(L)'
;AILIAPFDGVVANLFDKAHNMAKTGEPFCRIIGTASMEVDFTVLESELPLIKVGDKVVVTPYSSVSEPYAGSISEINPVVDENGLVRVKAKVNGGGKLFDGMNVRISVKRSLEGQMVIPKTAVVLRSGKQVMFVVEDGKAMWKYVHTGLENMTEYTLTNWKADGLEEGMKVIITGNVNLAHEAPVKVIE
;
A
#
# COMPACT_ATOMS: atom_id res chain seq x y z
N ALA A 1 48.29 -7.12 6.80
CA ALA A 1 47.21 -7.38 5.85
C ALA A 1 46.23 -6.21 5.89
N ILE A 2 45.74 -5.80 4.75
CA ILE A 2 44.67 -4.77 4.64
C ILE A 2 43.43 -5.50 4.23
N LEU A 3 42.33 -5.33 5.02
CA LEU A 3 41.00 -5.80 4.68
C LEU A 3 40.21 -4.63 4.06
N ILE A 4 39.68 -4.85 2.88
CA ILE A 4 38.85 -3.87 2.15
C ILE A 4 37.41 -4.36 2.20
N ALA A 5 36.46 -3.44 2.44
CA ALA A 5 35.03 -3.75 2.38
C ALA A 5 34.66 -4.18 0.93
N PRO A 6 33.94 -5.29 0.77
CA PRO A 6 33.57 -5.81 -0.55
C PRO A 6 32.41 -5.02 -1.21
N PHE A 7 31.71 -4.18 -0.45
CA PHE A 7 30.60 -3.33 -0.91
C PHE A 7 30.46 -2.11 0.01
N ASP A 8 29.72 -1.11 -0.46
CA ASP A 8 29.40 0.09 0.33
C ASP A 8 28.39 -0.23 1.42
N GLY A 9 28.69 0.17 2.66
CA GLY A 9 27.83 -0.13 3.80
C GLY A 9 28.32 0.51 5.10
N VAL A 10 27.64 0.14 6.17
CA VAL A 10 27.98 0.59 7.54
C VAL A 10 28.50 -0.61 8.33
N VAL A 11 29.60 -0.39 9.06
CA VAL A 11 30.11 -1.40 10.00
C VAL A 11 29.16 -1.47 11.19
N ALA A 12 28.39 -2.55 11.28
CA ALA A 12 27.43 -2.77 12.36
C ALA A 12 28.09 -3.25 13.64
N ASN A 13 29.04 -4.18 13.50
CA ASN A 13 29.79 -4.72 14.63
C ASN A 13 31.27 -4.84 14.27
N LEU A 14 32.12 -4.36 15.15
CA LEU A 14 33.54 -4.59 15.16
C LEU A 14 33.85 -5.50 16.35
N PHE A 15 34.19 -6.76 16.11
CA PHE A 15 34.37 -7.76 17.17
C PHE A 15 35.74 -7.66 17.83
N ASP A 16 36.77 -7.19 17.09
CA ASP A 16 38.11 -6.98 17.59
C ASP A 16 38.45 -5.49 17.74
N LYS A 17 39.20 -5.18 18.79
CA LYS A 17 39.75 -3.83 19.03
C LYS A 17 41.13 -3.69 18.40
N ALA A 18 41.50 -2.47 18.10
CA ALA A 18 42.84 -2.18 17.64
C ALA A 18 43.91 -2.76 18.63
N HIS A 19 44.95 -3.30 18.07
CA HIS A 19 46.05 -3.99 18.79
C HIS A 19 45.72 -5.37 19.35
N ASN A 20 44.54 -5.91 19.18
CA ASN A 20 44.25 -7.32 19.45
C ASN A 20 44.68 -8.22 18.27
N MET A 21 45.02 -9.44 18.57
CA MET A 21 45.24 -10.45 17.52
C MET A 21 43.91 -11.00 17.04
N ALA A 22 43.64 -10.81 15.74
CA ALA A 22 42.50 -11.43 15.10
C ALA A 22 42.73 -12.95 15.00
N LYS A 23 41.72 -13.75 15.31
CA LYS A 23 41.79 -15.21 15.24
C LYS A 23 41.28 -15.70 13.89
N THR A 24 41.98 -16.70 13.37
CA THR A 24 41.59 -17.36 12.12
C THR A 24 40.25 -18.09 12.31
N GLY A 25 39.28 -17.82 11.40
CA GLY A 25 37.97 -18.45 11.45
C GLY A 25 36.92 -17.73 12.28
N GLU A 26 37.29 -16.64 13.00
CA GLU A 26 36.33 -15.78 13.72
C GLU A 26 35.97 -14.54 12.87
N PRO A 27 34.71 -14.07 12.93
CA PRO A 27 34.32 -12.86 12.21
C PRO A 27 35.04 -11.64 12.81
N PHE A 28 35.65 -10.84 11.94
CA PHE A 28 36.33 -9.60 12.33
C PHE A 28 35.38 -8.43 12.46
N CYS A 29 34.47 -8.26 11.49
CA CYS A 29 33.43 -7.25 11.51
C CYS A 29 32.20 -7.68 10.73
N ARG A 30 31.08 -7.04 10.98
CA ARG A 30 29.84 -7.19 10.20
C ARG A 30 29.58 -5.89 9.44
N ILE A 31 29.44 -5.97 8.13
CA ILE A 31 29.10 -4.83 7.28
C ILE A 31 27.67 -5.03 6.76
N ILE A 32 26.86 -4.00 6.88
CA ILE A 32 25.47 -4.00 6.38
C ILE A 32 25.39 -3.01 5.22
N GLY A 33 24.96 -3.49 4.05
CA GLY A 33 24.63 -2.63 2.92
C GLY A 33 23.32 -1.87 3.19
N THR A 34 23.35 -0.55 3.06
CA THR A 34 22.20 0.30 3.38
C THR A 34 21.49 0.86 2.14
N ALA A 35 22.04 0.61 0.96
CA ALA A 35 21.49 1.15 -0.30
C ALA A 35 20.14 0.53 -0.67
N SER A 36 19.96 -0.76 -0.42
CA SER A 36 18.70 -1.48 -0.68
C SER A 36 18.42 -2.40 0.50
N MET A 37 17.24 -2.29 1.05
CA MET A 37 16.77 -3.14 2.14
C MET A 37 15.73 -4.12 1.62
N GLU A 38 15.67 -5.31 2.21
CA GLU A 38 14.59 -6.27 1.96
C GLU A 38 13.66 -6.30 3.17
N VAL A 39 12.38 -6.40 2.90
CA VAL A 39 11.34 -6.56 3.92
C VAL A 39 10.64 -7.88 3.66
N ASP A 40 10.65 -8.74 4.66
CA ASP A 40 9.92 -10.01 4.66
C ASP A 40 8.54 -9.80 5.31
N PHE A 41 7.50 -10.26 4.65
CA PHE A 41 6.14 -10.27 5.19
C PHE A 41 5.37 -11.49 4.69
N THR A 42 4.22 -11.74 5.28
CA THR A 42 3.34 -12.84 4.89
C THR A 42 2.00 -12.31 4.42
N VAL A 43 1.40 -13.02 3.46
CA VAL A 43 0.04 -12.78 2.97
C VAL A 43 -0.75 -14.08 3.07
N LEU A 44 -2.07 -13.98 3.14
CA LEU A 44 -2.95 -15.16 3.07
C LEU A 44 -2.93 -15.75 1.65
N GLU A 45 -3.07 -17.06 1.55
CA GLU A 45 -3.20 -17.76 0.26
C GLU A 45 -4.31 -17.15 -0.61
N SER A 46 -5.43 -16.74 0.00
CA SER A 46 -6.55 -16.09 -0.69
C SER A 46 -6.21 -14.73 -1.30
N GLU A 47 -5.14 -14.09 -0.84
CA GLU A 47 -4.67 -12.79 -1.34
C GLU A 47 -3.66 -12.92 -2.48
N LEU A 48 -3.10 -14.12 -2.71
CA LEU A 48 -2.12 -14.36 -3.77
C LEU A 48 -2.58 -13.91 -5.17
N PRO A 49 -3.84 -14.17 -5.60
CA PRO A 49 -4.30 -13.70 -6.90
C PRO A 49 -4.32 -12.18 -7.05
N LEU A 50 -4.21 -11.47 -5.91
CA LEU A 50 -4.29 -10.01 -5.86
C LEU A 50 -2.93 -9.32 -5.96
N ILE A 51 -1.82 -10.07 -5.86
CA ILE A 51 -0.46 -9.54 -5.84
C ILE A 51 0.42 -10.22 -6.87
N LYS A 52 1.42 -9.51 -7.35
CA LYS A 52 2.45 -10.03 -8.27
C LYS A 52 3.80 -9.40 -8.01
N VAL A 53 4.85 -10.06 -8.45
CA VAL A 53 6.21 -9.49 -8.47
C VAL A 53 6.21 -8.20 -9.29
N GLY A 54 6.80 -7.15 -8.74
CA GLY A 54 6.82 -5.80 -9.32
C GLY A 54 5.73 -4.86 -8.78
N ASP A 55 4.73 -5.36 -8.06
CA ASP A 55 3.72 -4.49 -7.44
C ASP A 55 4.36 -3.51 -6.46
N LYS A 56 3.89 -2.27 -6.48
CA LYS A 56 4.40 -1.20 -5.62
C LYS A 56 3.96 -1.41 -4.18
N VAL A 57 4.89 -1.24 -3.27
CA VAL A 57 4.63 -1.27 -1.83
C VAL A 57 5.02 0.05 -1.18
N VAL A 58 4.35 0.36 -0.08
CA VAL A 58 4.71 1.47 0.80
C VAL A 58 5.06 0.87 2.15
N VAL A 59 6.25 1.17 2.61
CA VAL A 59 6.81 0.68 3.87
C VAL A 59 6.89 1.83 4.86
N THR A 60 6.26 1.68 6.01
CA THR A 60 6.24 2.70 7.07
C THR A 60 6.78 2.10 8.37
N PRO A 61 7.94 2.55 8.87
CA PRO A 61 8.46 2.10 10.16
C PRO A 61 7.54 2.49 11.32
N TYR A 62 7.36 1.60 12.30
CA TYR A 62 6.61 1.93 13.51
C TYR A 62 7.34 2.90 14.43
N SER A 63 8.68 2.92 14.37
CA SER A 63 9.54 3.74 15.26
C SER A 63 9.60 5.22 14.85
N SER A 64 8.98 5.60 13.76
CA SER A 64 9.17 6.92 13.17
C SER A 64 7.84 7.52 12.75
N VAL A 65 7.62 8.78 13.10
CA VAL A 65 6.57 9.64 12.50
C VAL A 65 6.94 9.98 11.04
N SER A 66 7.89 9.26 10.47
CA SER A 66 8.58 9.59 9.25
C SER A 66 7.85 9.16 8.00
N GLU A 67 8.32 9.76 6.94
CA GLU A 67 7.89 9.56 5.57
C GLU A 67 7.87 8.07 5.19
N PRO A 68 6.82 7.63 4.48
CA PRO A 68 6.75 6.29 3.95
C PRO A 68 7.80 6.07 2.87
N TYR A 69 8.38 4.88 2.82
CA TYR A 69 9.36 4.48 1.82
C TYR A 69 8.69 3.68 0.71
N ALA A 70 9.01 4.02 -0.53
CA ALA A 70 8.53 3.29 -1.69
C ALA A 70 9.39 2.04 -1.94
N GLY A 71 8.73 0.96 -2.33
CA GLY A 71 9.37 -0.28 -2.70
C GLY A 71 8.55 -1.05 -3.73
N SER A 72 8.99 -2.27 -4.02
CA SER A 72 8.27 -3.19 -4.90
C SER A 72 8.45 -4.63 -4.44
N ILE A 73 7.45 -5.47 -4.68
CA ILE A 73 7.54 -6.92 -4.45
C ILE A 73 8.63 -7.49 -5.35
N SER A 74 9.62 -8.14 -4.74
CA SER A 74 10.74 -8.76 -5.45
C SER A 74 10.59 -10.27 -5.59
N GLU A 75 9.92 -10.92 -4.65
CA GLU A 75 9.77 -12.37 -4.61
C GLU A 75 8.47 -12.77 -3.92
N ILE A 76 7.80 -13.78 -4.45
CA ILE A 76 6.69 -14.46 -3.81
C ILE A 76 7.09 -15.92 -3.70
N ASN A 77 7.19 -16.44 -2.48
CA ASN A 77 7.56 -17.83 -2.25
C ASN A 77 6.42 -18.76 -2.75
N PRO A 78 6.70 -19.77 -3.59
CA PRO A 78 5.66 -20.66 -4.09
C PRO A 78 5.16 -21.72 -3.07
N VAL A 79 5.49 -21.55 -1.80
CA VAL A 79 5.13 -22.48 -0.72
C VAL A 79 4.15 -21.80 0.23
N VAL A 80 2.99 -22.44 0.43
CA VAL A 80 2.02 -22.08 1.47
C VAL A 80 2.39 -22.84 2.73
N ASP A 81 2.50 -22.17 3.86
CA ASP A 81 2.79 -22.79 5.14
C ASP A 81 1.54 -23.46 5.76
N GLU A 82 1.72 -24.14 6.89
CA GLU A 82 0.64 -24.85 7.63
C GLU A 82 -0.46 -23.92 8.14
N ASN A 83 -0.23 -22.61 8.18
CA ASN A 83 -1.20 -21.60 8.59
C ASN A 83 -1.90 -20.92 7.39
N GLY A 84 -1.65 -21.39 6.17
CA GLY A 84 -2.20 -20.77 4.96
C GLY A 84 -1.53 -19.45 4.58
N LEU A 85 -0.29 -19.24 5.04
CA LEU A 85 0.46 -18.01 4.78
C LEU A 85 1.55 -18.27 3.73
N VAL A 86 1.76 -17.29 2.89
CA VAL A 86 2.80 -17.25 1.87
C VAL A 86 3.78 -16.13 2.18
N ARG A 87 5.07 -16.46 2.18
CA ARG A 87 6.13 -15.48 2.40
C ARG A 87 6.38 -14.67 1.13
N VAL A 88 6.45 -13.37 1.32
CA VAL A 88 6.70 -12.38 0.26
C VAL A 88 7.86 -11.49 0.67
N LYS A 89 8.71 -11.13 -0.30
CA LYS A 89 9.77 -10.16 -0.11
C LYS A 89 9.54 -8.93 -0.95
N ALA A 90 9.85 -7.78 -0.38
CA ALA A 90 9.87 -6.51 -1.09
C ALA A 90 11.22 -5.82 -0.95
N LYS A 91 11.70 -5.25 -2.05
CA LYS A 91 12.87 -4.37 -2.05
C LYS A 91 12.44 -2.94 -1.81
N VAL A 92 13.13 -2.27 -0.90
CA VAL A 92 12.83 -0.92 -0.47
C VAL A 92 14.09 -0.08 -0.51
N ASN A 93 14.01 1.12 -1.08
CA ASN A 93 15.09 2.07 -1.03
C ASN A 93 14.95 2.91 0.24
N GLY A 94 15.66 2.54 1.29
CA GLY A 94 15.58 3.18 2.60
C GLY A 94 16.44 4.42 2.76
N GLY A 95 17.27 4.77 1.75
CA GLY A 95 18.15 5.95 1.78
C GLY A 95 19.05 6.01 3.02
N GLY A 96 19.45 4.87 3.61
CA GLY A 96 20.25 4.79 4.83
C GLY A 96 19.50 5.07 6.14
N LYS A 97 18.18 5.25 6.10
CA LYS A 97 17.35 5.54 7.28
C LYS A 97 16.61 4.32 7.83
N LEU A 98 16.58 3.23 7.07
CA LEU A 98 16.05 1.95 7.52
C LEU A 98 17.19 1.09 8.06
N PHE A 99 16.95 0.41 9.16
CA PHE A 99 17.93 -0.47 9.80
C PHE A 99 17.41 -1.92 9.81
N ASP A 100 18.37 -2.85 9.76
CA ASP A 100 18.08 -4.27 9.90
C ASP A 100 17.41 -4.55 11.26
N GLY A 101 16.35 -5.36 11.25
CA GLY A 101 15.55 -5.67 12.43
C GLY A 101 14.44 -4.66 12.77
N MET A 102 14.21 -3.61 11.98
CA MET A 102 13.08 -2.71 12.19
C MET A 102 11.75 -3.39 11.90
N ASN A 103 10.77 -3.14 12.77
CA ASN A 103 9.38 -3.48 12.48
C ASN A 103 8.74 -2.39 11.62
N VAL A 104 8.07 -2.81 10.57
CA VAL A 104 7.45 -1.93 9.59
C VAL A 104 6.02 -2.36 9.26
N ARG A 105 5.20 -1.39 8.88
CA ARG A 105 3.91 -1.65 8.22
C ARG A 105 4.14 -1.66 6.72
N ILE A 106 3.63 -2.67 6.05
CA ILE A 106 3.63 -2.76 4.60
C ILE A 106 2.20 -2.53 4.06
N SER A 107 2.09 -1.73 3.01
CA SER A 107 0.87 -1.55 2.24
C SER A 107 1.19 -1.83 0.78
N VAL A 108 0.57 -2.87 0.22
CA VAL A 108 0.69 -3.18 -1.20
C VAL A 108 -0.29 -2.29 -1.96
N LYS A 109 0.23 -1.47 -2.88
CA LYS A 109 -0.59 -0.63 -3.76
C LYS A 109 -0.90 -1.39 -5.04
N ARG A 110 -2.16 -1.62 -5.28
CA ARG A 110 -2.65 -2.24 -6.50
C ARG A 110 -3.30 -1.19 -7.39
N SER A 111 -2.87 -1.13 -8.64
CA SER A 111 -3.59 -0.38 -9.66
C SER A 111 -4.66 -1.29 -10.27
N LEU A 112 -5.89 -0.87 -10.23
CA LEU A 112 -7.02 -1.57 -10.87
C LEU A 112 -7.32 -0.83 -12.17
N GLU A 113 -6.89 -1.41 -13.29
CA GLU A 113 -7.19 -0.84 -14.60
C GLU A 113 -8.68 -1.00 -14.93
N GLY A 114 -9.28 0.05 -15.51
CA GLY A 114 -10.67 0.02 -15.96
C GLY A 114 -11.72 0.01 -14.85
N GLN A 115 -11.34 0.24 -13.62
CA GLN A 115 -12.26 0.36 -12.48
C GLN A 115 -12.54 1.84 -12.18
N MET A 116 -13.82 2.17 -12.03
CA MET A 116 -14.20 3.46 -11.50
C MET A 116 -14.06 3.44 -9.97
N VAL A 117 -13.39 4.45 -9.42
CA VAL A 117 -13.16 4.58 -7.97
C VAL A 117 -13.89 5.82 -7.48
N ILE A 118 -14.58 5.70 -6.35
CA ILE A 118 -15.31 6.81 -5.71
C ILE A 118 -14.99 6.87 -4.21
N PRO A 119 -15.00 8.08 -3.61
CA PRO A 119 -14.88 8.21 -2.15
C PRO A 119 -16.03 7.51 -1.43
N LYS A 120 -15.76 6.86 -0.30
CA LYS A 120 -16.79 6.24 0.55
C LYS A 120 -17.86 7.23 0.99
N THR A 121 -17.49 8.49 1.20
CA THR A 121 -18.39 9.58 1.56
C THR A 121 -19.43 9.90 0.48
N ALA A 122 -19.21 9.50 -0.77
CA ALA A 122 -20.16 9.69 -1.85
C ALA A 122 -21.34 8.71 -1.80
N VAL A 123 -21.15 7.55 -1.15
CA VAL A 123 -22.14 6.45 -1.11
C VAL A 123 -22.98 6.59 0.14
N VAL A 124 -24.29 6.63 -0.03
CA VAL A 124 -25.27 6.63 1.05
C VAL A 124 -26.23 5.46 0.90
N LEU A 125 -26.76 4.96 2.01
CA LEU A 125 -27.77 3.91 2.03
C LEU A 125 -29.17 4.54 1.99
N ARG A 126 -29.99 4.12 1.01
CA ARG A 126 -31.38 4.51 0.87
C ARG A 126 -32.26 3.28 0.67
N SER A 127 -33.18 3.05 1.59
CA SER A 127 -34.09 1.90 1.55
C SER A 127 -33.36 0.57 1.31
N GLY A 128 -32.18 0.39 1.96
CA GLY A 128 -31.34 -0.81 1.83
C GLY A 128 -30.51 -0.92 0.57
N LYS A 129 -30.52 0.11 -0.29
CA LYS A 129 -29.71 0.16 -1.52
C LYS A 129 -28.64 1.25 -1.40
N GLN A 130 -27.50 0.99 -2.02
CA GLN A 130 -26.43 1.97 -2.14
C GLN A 130 -26.75 2.95 -3.27
N VAL A 131 -26.71 4.24 -2.97
CA VAL A 131 -26.91 5.31 -3.94
C VAL A 131 -25.81 6.36 -3.82
N MET A 132 -25.56 7.02 -4.93
CA MET A 132 -24.64 8.14 -5.05
C MET A 132 -25.40 9.29 -5.71
N PHE A 133 -25.09 10.53 -5.32
CA PHE A 133 -25.65 11.70 -5.96
C PHE A 133 -24.65 12.32 -6.92
N VAL A 134 -25.06 12.47 -8.17
CA VAL A 134 -24.34 13.23 -9.20
C VAL A 134 -25.03 14.57 -9.44
N VAL A 135 -24.27 15.56 -9.86
CA VAL A 135 -24.80 16.87 -10.21
C VAL A 135 -25.09 16.91 -11.72
N GLU A 136 -26.34 17.01 -12.09
CA GLU A 136 -26.81 17.20 -13.45
C GLU A 136 -27.68 18.48 -13.50
N ASP A 137 -27.36 19.43 -14.36
CA ASP A 137 -28.11 20.70 -14.55
C ASP A 137 -28.41 21.46 -13.23
N GLY A 138 -27.44 21.46 -12.29
CA GLY A 138 -27.59 22.14 -10.99
C GLY A 138 -28.50 21.41 -10.00
N LYS A 139 -28.87 20.18 -10.28
CA LYS A 139 -29.69 19.33 -9.42
C LYS A 139 -28.93 18.08 -8.99
N ALA A 140 -29.26 17.56 -7.82
CA ALA A 140 -28.74 16.32 -7.31
C ALA A 140 -29.56 15.13 -7.84
N MET A 141 -28.99 14.37 -8.75
CA MET A 141 -29.59 13.17 -9.29
C MET A 141 -29.03 11.95 -8.60
N TRP A 142 -29.85 11.15 -7.95
CA TRP A 142 -29.36 9.92 -7.37
C TRP A 142 -29.18 8.84 -8.43
N LYS A 143 -28.11 8.07 -8.31
CA LYS A 143 -27.85 6.88 -9.11
C LYS A 143 -27.65 5.70 -8.16
N TYR A 144 -28.25 4.56 -8.47
CA TYR A 144 -27.93 3.32 -7.77
C TYR A 144 -26.50 2.92 -8.12
N VAL A 145 -25.76 2.42 -7.15
CA VAL A 145 -24.38 1.99 -7.35
C VAL A 145 -24.15 0.62 -6.75
N HIS A 146 -23.27 -0.14 -7.39
CA HIS A 146 -22.83 -1.44 -6.93
C HIS A 146 -21.34 -1.32 -6.57
N THR A 147 -21.05 -1.35 -5.27
CA THR A 147 -19.67 -1.28 -4.79
C THR A 147 -18.99 -2.65 -4.92
N GLY A 148 -17.71 -2.63 -5.27
CA GLY A 148 -16.85 -3.82 -5.35
C GLY A 148 -15.80 -3.83 -4.24
N LEU A 149 -14.53 -3.75 -4.63
CA LEU A 149 -13.42 -3.69 -3.68
C LEU A 149 -13.41 -2.36 -2.95
N GLU A 150 -12.91 -2.38 -1.71
CA GLU A 150 -12.78 -1.17 -0.90
C GLU A 150 -11.39 -1.06 -0.24
N ASN A 151 -11.01 0.17 0.02
CA ASN A 151 -9.90 0.51 0.90
C ASN A 151 -10.42 1.37 2.07
N MET A 152 -9.55 2.07 2.79
CA MET A 152 -9.96 2.91 3.94
C MET A 152 -10.88 4.07 3.55
N THR A 153 -10.74 4.62 2.34
CA THR A 153 -11.37 5.87 1.91
C THR A 153 -12.25 5.75 0.67
N GLU A 154 -12.13 4.66 -0.09
CA GLU A 154 -12.70 4.54 -1.42
C GLU A 154 -13.36 3.18 -1.66
N TYR A 155 -14.32 3.16 -2.58
CA TYR A 155 -14.89 1.96 -3.21
C TYR A 155 -14.52 1.92 -4.70
N THR A 156 -14.34 0.72 -5.23
CA THR A 156 -14.49 0.52 -6.68
C THR A 156 -15.97 0.32 -6.99
N LEU A 157 -16.39 0.75 -8.17
CA LEU A 157 -17.74 0.48 -8.68
C LEU A 157 -17.71 -0.67 -9.66
N THR A 158 -18.62 -1.63 -9.46
CA THR A 158 -18.92 -2.66 -10.43
C THR A 158 -20.11 -2.21 -11.29
N ASN A 159 -20.14 -2.62 -12.57
CA ASN A 159 -21.25 -2.29 -13.49
C ASN A 159 -21.56 -0.80 -13.71
N TRP A 160 -20.64 0.08 -13.37
CA TRP A 160 -20.85 1.53 -13.37
C TRP A 160 -21.40 2.08 -14.71
N LYS A 161 -21.00 1.49 -15.85
CA LYS A 161 -21.54 1.87 -17.17
C LYS A 161 -23.03 1.52 -17.31
N ALA A 162 -23.45 0.36 -16.81
CA ALA A 162 -24.85 -0.04 -16.81
C ALA A 162 -25.69 0.78 -15.82
N ASP A 163 -25.07 1.29 -14.75
CA ASP A 163 -25.71 2.17 -13.77
C ASP A 163 -25.80 3.63 -14.28
N GLY A 164 -25.37 3.90 -15.51
CA GLY A 164 -25.44 5.21 -16.14
C GLY A 164 -24.45 6.22 -15.56
N LEU A 165 -23.27 5.74 -15.15
CA LEU A 165 -22.18 6.57 -14.65
C LEU A 165 -21.12 6.73 -15.74
N GLU A 166 -20.49 7.91 -15.78
CA GLU A 166 -19.44 8.25 -16.72
C GLU A 166 -18.29 8.95 -16.00
N GLU A 167 -17.09 8.82 -16.57
CA GLU A 167 -15.93 9.55 -16.08
C GLU A 167 -16.14 11.06 -16.22
N GLY A 168 -15.75 11.83 -15.20
CA GLY A 168 -15.90 13.27 -15.19
C GLY A 168 -17.21 13.78 -14.58
N MET A 169 -18.16 12.91 -14.24
CA MET A 169 -19.35 13.31 -13.49
C MET A 169 -18.98 13.89 -12.13
N LYS A 170 -19.62 15.01 -11.75
CA LYS A 170 -19.44 15.62 -10.43
C LYS A 170 -20.27 14.88 -9.40
N VAL A 171 -19.62 14.36 -8.38
CA VAL A 171 -20.22 13.56 -7.31
C VAL A 171 -20.31 14.37 -6.02
N ILE A 172 -21.46 14.27 -5.33
CA ILE A 172 -21.65 14.94 -4.05
C ILE A 172 -21.08 14.07 -2.94
N ILE A 173 -20.09 14.59 -2.22
CA ILE A 173 -19.37 13.89 -1.14
C ILE A 173 -19.73 14.36 0.26
N THR A 174 -20.43 15.50 0.38
CA THR A 174 -20.86 16.09 1.66
C THR A 174 -22.31 16.57 1.56
N GLY A 175 -23.05 16.49 2.68
CA GLY A 175 -24.46 16.91 2.74
C GLY A 175 -25.45 15.96 2.03
N ASN A 176 -24.99 14.83 1.52
CA ASN A 176 -25.77 13.88 0.72
C ASN A 176 -26.69 12.97 1.54
N VAL A 177 -26.48 12.85 2.86
CA VAL A 177 -27.26 11.94 3.72
C VAL A 177 -28.76 12.25 3.72
N ASN A 178 -29.14 13.53 3.69
CA ASN A 178 -30.54 13.99 3.72
C ASN A 178 -30.98 14.60 2.39
N LEU A 179 -30.17 14.48 1.34
CA LEU A 179 -30.44 15.08 0.05
C LEU A 179 -31.57 14.34 -0.70
N ALA A 180 -32.52 15.08 -1.22
CA ALA A 180 -33.59 14.52 -2.05
C ALA A 180 -33.17 14.42 -3.51
N HIS A 181 -33.80 13.51 -4.25
CA HIS A 181 -33.65 13.43 -5.70
C HIS A 181 -34.17 14.74 -6.33
N GLU A 182 -33.46 15.24 -7.34
CA GLU A 182 -33.75 16.54 -8.02
C GLU A 182 -33.62 17.76 -7.16
N ALA A 183 -33.10 17.66 -5.94
CA ALA A 183 -32.86 18.82 -5.11
C ALA A 183 -31.87 19.79 -5.79
N PRO A 184 -32.17 21.10 -5.79
CA PRO A 184 -31.22 22.07 -6.32
C PRO A 184 -29.97 22.12 -5.45
N VAL A 185 -28.81 22.09 -6.08
CA VAL A 185 -27.51 22.11 -5.39
C VAL A 185 -26.58 23.16 -5.99
N LYS A 186 -25.78 23.77 -5.10
CA LYS A 186 -24.69 24.63 -5.51
C LYS A 186 -23.37 23.94 -5.25
N VAL A 187 -22.57 23.78 -6.30
CA VAL A 187 -21.22 23.24 -6.18
C VAL A 187 -20.36 24.27 -5.47
N ILE A 188 -19.73 23.86 -4.37
CA ILE A 188 -18.71 24.62 -3.65
C ILE A 188 -17.41 23.85 -3.90
N GLU A 189 -16.47 24.48 -4.59
CA GLU A 189 -15.14 23.95 -4.85
C GLU A 189 -14.25 24.10 -3.62
#